data_cf439e6fc82f8d10d160362f96e3e8c3
#
_entry.id   cf439e6fc82f8d10d160362f96e3e8c3
#
_cell.length_a   1.000
_cell.length_b   1.000
_cell.length_c   1.000
_cell.angle_alpha   90.00
_cell.angle_beta   90.00
_cell.angle_gamma   90.00
#
_symmetry.space_group_name_H-M   'P 1'
#
loop_
_entity.id
_entity.type
_entity.pdbx_description
1 polymer ?
#
loop_
_entity_poly.entity_id
_entity_poly.type
_entity_poly.pdbx_seq_one_letter_code
_entity_poly.pdbx_strand_id
1 'polypeptide(L)'
;MSNRTAGSKSSSESQIIGSFIELRQRAQSAGPKRLAVVVADDEVALTAAEGALNLGIAKPVLIGNERNIRDKAGQLKLNALLAAAKFVAANDPTGIAVQMAREGNVDVLLKGHLRTDELLSAVLHKENGLRTGRLFSDVERSSSRKARFRRRASNFLKLSGLPYPTSL
;
A
#
# COMPACT_ATOMS: atom_id res chain seq x y z
N MET A 1 -8.85 29.97 -47.46
CA MET A 1 -7.69 29.65 -46.63
C MET A 1 -8.21 29.02 -45.34
N SER A 2 -8.26 27.70 -45.34
CA SER A 2 -8.79 26.92 -44.19
C SER A 2 -7.65 26.44 -43.33
N ASN A 3 -7.58 26.88 -42.10
CA ASN A 3 -6.60 26.43 -41.12
C ASN A 3 -7.23 25.32 -40.28
N ARG A 4 -6.85 24.06 -40.51
CA ARG A 4 -7.25 22.91 -39.71
C ARG A 4 -6.27 22.79 -38.55
N THR A 5 -6.73 23.15 -37.36
CA THR A 5 -6.04 22.87 -36.09
C THR A 5 -6.14 21.38 -35.82
N ALA A 6 -5.03 20.69 -35.92
CA ALA A 6 -4.88 19.28 -35.54
C ALA A 6 -4.92 19.17 -34.01
N GLY A 7 -6.00 18.63 -33.47
CA GLY A 7 -6.08 18.24 -32.06
C GLY A 7 -5.16 17.05 -31.77
N SER A 8 -4.11 17.27 -31.01
CA SER A 8 -3.25 16.20 -30.49
C SER A 8 -4.05 15.41 -29.45
N LYS A 9 -4.52 14.23 -29.82
CA LYS A 9 -4.96 13.20 -28.87
C LYS A 9 -3.71 12.71 -28.16
N SER A 10 -3.51 13.13 -26.91
CA SER A 10 -2.57 12.47 -26.01
C SER A 10 -3.15 11.10 -25.64
N SER A 11 -2.82 10.09 -26.42
CA SER A 11 -3.00 8.70 -26.02
C SER A 11 -2.07 8.45 -24.84
N SER A 12 -2.64 8.31 -23.64
CA SER A 12 -1.95 7.75 -22.49
C SER A 12 -1.72 6.27 -22.77
N GLU A 13 -0.64 5.97 -23.49
CA GLU A 13 -0.13 4.61 -23.58
C GLU A 13 0.16 4.13 -22.16
N SER A 14 -0.55 3.12 -21.72
CA SER A 14 -0.28 2.40 -20.48
C SER A 14 1.07 1.71 -20.63
N GLN A 15 2.15 2.42 -20.28
CA GLN A 15 3.51 1.89 -20.34
C GLN A 15 3.63 0.67 -19.45
N ILE A 16 3.89 -0.49 -20.07
CA ILE A 16 4.11 -1.74 -19.36
C ILE A 16 5.40 -1.61 -18.55
N ILE A 17 5.30 -1.81 -17.21
CA ILE A 17 6.45 -1.80 -16.33
C ILE A 17 7.25 -3.09 -16.54
N GLY A 18 8.44 -3.00 -17.14
CA GLY A 18 9.29 -4.12 -17.51
C GLY A 18 10.15 -4.68 -16.36
N SER A 19 10.48 -3.89 -15.34
CA SER A 19 11.41 -4.27 -14.28
C SER A 19 11.02 -3.73 -12.91
N PHE A 20 11.59 -4.34 -11.83
CA PHE A 20 11.47 -3.81 -10.47
C PHE A 20 12.18 -2.46 -10.28
N ILE A 21 13.23 -2.19 -11.05
CA ILE A 21 13.93 -0.90 -11.03
C ILE A 21 13.00 0.19 -11.53
N GLU A 22 12.36 -0.02 -12.66
CA GLU A 22 11.38 0.90 -13.24
C GLU A 22 10.18 1.11 -12.31
N LEU A 23 9.66 0.03 -11.71
CA LEU A 23 8.57 0.11 -10.73
C LEU A 23 8.95 1.01 -9.54
N ARG A 24 10.17 0.85 -9.03
CA ARG A 24 10.69 1.66 -7.92
C ARG A 24 10.82 3.13 -8.32
N GLN A 25 11.40 3.41 -9.48
CA GLN A 25 11.55 4.78 -9.99
C GLN A 25 10.20 5.47 -10.15
N ARG A 26 9.19 4.77 -10.68
CA ARG A 26 7.83 5.31 -10.79
C ARG A 26 7.19 5.54 -9.42
N ALA A 27 7.41 4.64 -8.46
CA ALA A 27 6.91 4.82 -7.10
C ALA A 27 7.53 6.05 -6.44
N GLN A 28 8.85 6.26 -6.62
CA GLN A 28 9.56 7.44 -6.12
C GLN A 28 9.05 8.74 -6.78
N SER A 29 8.86 8.73 -8.10
CA SER A 29 8.34 9.89 -8.85
C SER A 29 6.90 10.26 -8.45
N ALA A 30 6.09 9.27 -8.04
CA ALA A 30 4.73 9.51 -7.56
C ALA A 30 4.67 10.10 -6.15
N GLY A 31 5.82 10.21 -5.48
CA GLY A 31 5.96 10.68 -4.10
C GLY A 31 5.52 9.66 -3.05
N PRO A 32 5.92 9.88 -1.78
CA PRO A 32 5.67 8.93 -0.70
C PRO A 32 4.18 8.78 -0.40
N LYS A 33 3.72 7.53 -0.28
CA LYS A 33 2.35 7.17 0.13
C LYS A 33 2.30 6.91 1.63
N ARG A 34 1.18 7.25 2.26
CA ARG A 34 0.95 6.95 3.68
C ARG A 34 0.65 5.46 3.81
N LEU A 35 1.57 4.73 4.45
CA LEU A 35 1.54 3.28 4.60
C LEU A 35 1.12 2.92 6.02
N ALA A 36 -0.09 2.44 6.23
CA ALA A 36 -0.51 1.89 7.52
C ALA A 36 -0.06 0.44 7.65
N VAL A 37 0.74 0.16 8.68
CA VAL A 37 1.11 -1.20 9.10
C VAL A 37 0.15 -1.63 10.20
N VAL A 38 -0.68 -2.62 9.91
CA VAL A 38 -1.77 -3.07 10.79
C VAL A 38 -1.26 -4.20 11.69
N VAL A 39 -1.36 -4.05 13.03
CA VAL A 39 -0.73 -4.91 14.03
C VAL A 39 0.79 -4.97 13.76
N ALA A 40 1.45 -3.83 13.96
CA ALA A 40 2.79 -3.55 13.44
C ALA A 40 3.95 -4.18 14.26
N ASP A 41 3.69 -5.09 15.19
CA ASP A 41 4.72 -5.82 15.95
C ASP A 41 5.29 -7.05 15.21
N ASP A 42 5.26 -7.02 13.89
CA ASP A 42 5.77 -8.05 12.97
C ASP A 42 7.12 -7.64 12.35
N GLU A 43 8.11 -8.53 12.40
CA GLU A 43 9.47 -8.28 11.90
C GLU A 43 9.49 -7.98 10.41
N VAL A 44 8.76 -8.77 9.61
CA VAL A 44 8.75 -8.63 8.15
C VAL A 44 8.09 -7.33 7.75
N ALA A 45 6.96 -6.99 8.38
CA ALA A 45 6.21 -5.77 8.10
C ALA A 45 6.99 -4.52 8.51
N LEU A 46 7.65 -4.52 9.67
CA LEU A 46 8.48 -3.41 10.14
C LEU A 46 9.70 -3.20 9.22
N THR A 47 10.40 -4.28 8.84
CA THR A 47 11.55 -4.22 7.93
C THR A 47 11.12 -3.70 6.54
N ALA A 48 9.97 -4.17 6.04
CA ALA A 48 9.43 -3.68 4.76
C ALA A 48 9.04 -2.19 4.84
N ALA A 49 8.46 -1.75 5.95
CA ALA A 49 8.09 -0.36 6.17
C ALA A 49 9.32 0.57 6.23
N GLU A 50 10.40 0.15 6.93
CA GLU A 50 11.66 0.90 6.93
C GLU A 50 12.30 0.95 5.55
N GLY A 51 12.32 -0.18 4.82
CA GLY A 51 12.81 -0.21 3.45
C GLY A 51 12.05 0.76 2.53
N ALA A 52 10.72 0.81 2.65
CA ALA A 52 9.89 1.74 1.88
C ALA A 52 10.11 3.21 2.28
N LEU A 53 10.33 3.49 3.58
CA LEU A 53 10.70 4.80 4.09
C LEU A 53 12.06 5.25 3.52
N ASN A 54 13.08 4.42 3.61
CA ASN A 54 14.44 4.70 3.12
C ASN A 54 14.49 4.92 1.60
N LEU A 55 13.61 4.26 0.86
CA LEU A 55 13.45 4.47 -0.58
C LEU A 55 12.65 5.73 -0.93
N GLY A 56 12.10 6.45 0.06
CA GLY A 56 11.28 7.64 -0.16
C GLY A 56 9.92 7.34 -0.81
N ILE A 57 9.43 6.10 -0.78
CA ILE A 57 8.15 5.70 -1.39
C ILE A 57 7.00 5.58 -0.39
N ALA A 58 7.30 5.58 0.91
CA ALA A 58 6.29 5.52 1.96
C ALA A 58 6.56 6.43 3.16
N LYS A 59 5.46 6.86 3.81
CA LYS A 59 5.43 7.47 5.14
C LYS A 59 4.71 6.48 6.06
N PRO A 60 5.42 5.71 6.90
CA PRO A 60 4.83 4.68 7.73
C PRO A 60 3.95 5.25 8.85
N VAL A 61 2.81 4.60 9.06
CA VAL A 61 1.91 4.75 10.21
C VAL A 61 1.79 3.38 10.86
N LEU A 62 2.35 3.22 12.05
CA LEU A 62 2.39 1.94 12.77
C LEU A 62 1.22 1.87 13.74
N ILE A 63 0.32 0.91 13.53
CA ILE A 63 -0.92 0.79 14.28
C ILE A 63 -0.88 -0.47 15.15
N GLY A 64 -1.15 -0.34 16.44
CA GLY A 64 -1.15 -1.44 17.40
C GLY A 64 -0.68 -1.05 18.77
N ASN A 65 -0.10 -2.00 19.54
CA ASN A 65 0.51 -1.72 20.82
C ASN A 65 1.86 -1.01 20.63
N GLU A 66 1.91 0.28 20.92
CA GLU A 66 3.10 1.11 20.67
C GLU A 66 4.35 0.56 21.37
N ARG A 67 4.23 0.06 22.62
CA ARG A 67 5.35 -0.50 23.35
C ARG A 67 5.94 -1.72 22.62
N ASN A 68 5.09 -2.67 22.25
CA ASN A 68 5.52 -3.87 21.54
C ASN A 68 6.20 -3.52 20.20
N ILE A 69 5.62 -2.56 19.47
CA ILE A 69 6.15 -2.08 18.18
C ILE A 69 7.54 -1.47 18.37
N ARG A 70 7.70 -0.59 19.38
CA ARG A 70 9.00 0.04 19.67
C ARG A 70 10.05 -0.96 20.12
N ASP A 71 9.68 -1.89 21.00
CA ASP A 71 10.56 -2.95 21.49
C ASP A 71 11.04 -3.83 20.32
N LYS A 72 10.12 -4.26 19.44
CA LYS A 72 10.45 -5.06 18.27
C LYS A 72 11.33 -4.29 17.27
N ALA A 73 10.97 -3.06 16.93
CA ALA A 73 11.76 -2.23 16.02
C ALA A 73 13.15 -1.91 16.59
N GLY A 74 13.28 -1.73 17.91
CA GLY A 74 14.57 -1.55 18.60
C GLY A 74 15.43 -2.81 18.53
N GLN A 75 14.88 -4.01 18.77
CA GLN A 75 15.58 -5.28 18.60
C GLN A 75 16.11 -5.45 17.18
N LEU A 76 15.35 -5.03 16.18
CA LEU A 76 15.72 -5.09 14.76
C LEU A 76 16.61 -3.92 14.31
N LYS A 77 16.92 -2.97 15.22
CA LYS A 77 17.72 -1.77 14.94
C LYS A 77 17.15 -0.88 13.82
N LEU A 78 15.82 -0.81 13.70
CA LEU A 78 15.12 -0.03 12.69
C LEU A 78 15.02 1.45 13.12
N ASN A 79 16.16 2.13 13.21
CA ASN A 79 16.27 3.46 13.78
C ASN A 79 15.60 4.54 12.92
N ALA A 80 15.67 4.41 11.59
CA ALA A 80 15.01 5.34 10.68
C ALA A 80 13.48 5.26 10.83
N LEU A 81 12.94 4.07 10.97
CA LEU A 81 11.51 3.84 11.20
C LEU A 81 11.08 4.43 12.55
N LEU A 82 11.83 4.17 13.63
CA LEU A 82 11.54 4.69 14.98
C LEU A 82 11.52 6.21 15.03
N ALA A 83 12.38 6.87 14.23
CA ALA A 83 12.48 8.32 14.19
C ALA A 83 11.41 9.00 13.33
N ALA A 84 10.96 8.36 12.25
CA ALA A 84 10.13 8.98 11.23
C ALA A 84 8.69 8.46 11.16
N ALA A 85 8.39 7.27 11.72
CA ALA A 85 7.05 6.72 11.67
C ALA A 85 6.09 7.42 12.65
N LYS A 86 4.82 7.51 12.24
CA LYS A 86 3.73 7.89 13.12
C LYS A 86 3.23 6.63 13.85
N PHE A 87 3.06 6.73 15.18
CA PHE A 87 2.50 5.64 16.00
C PHE A 87 1.03 5.94 16.30
N VAL A 88 0.20 4.90 16.19
CA VAL A 88 -1.22 4.95 16.53
C VAL A 88 -1.53 3.78 17.46
N ALA A 89 -1.64 4.08 18.75
CA ALA A 89 -2.04 3.08 19.75
C ALA A 89 -3.52 2.72 19.55
N ALA A 90 -3.83 1.44 19.43
CA ALA A 90 -5.19 0.97 19.18
C ALA A 90 -5.44 -0.40 19.82
N ASN A 91 -6.61 -0.55 20.45
CA ASN A 91 -7.11 -1.86 20.93
C ASN A 91 -7.68 -2.70 19.77
N ASP A 92 -8.23 -2.02 18.75
CA ASP A 92 -8.64 -2.62 17.48
C ASP A 92 -7.83 -1.99 16.33
N PRO A 93 -6.60 -2.47 16.09
CA PRO A 93 -5.74 -1.94 15.04
C PRO A 93 -6.34 -2.10 13.65
N THR A 94 -7.10 -3.17 13.42
CA THR A 94 -7.69 -3.48 12.12
C THR A 94 -8.83 -2.52 11.79
N GLY A 95 -9.74 -2.29 12.72
CA GLY A 95 -10.83 -1.33 12.57
C GLY A 95 -10.32 0.09 12.36
N ILE A 96 -9.35 0.53 13.16
CA ILE A 96 -8.72 1.85 13.03
C ILE A 96 -8.03 2.02 11.66
N ALA A 97 -7.30 1.00 11.20
CA ALA A 97 -6.65 1.05 9.89
C ALA A 97 -7.64 1.20 8.74
N VAL A 98 -8.74 0.44 8.78
CA VAL A 98 -9.82 0.52 7.79
C VAL A 98 -10.52 1.88 7.85
N GLN A 99 -10.78 2.41 9.04
CA GLN A 99 -11.34 3.75 9.22
C GLN A 99 -10.42 4.83 8.62
N MET A 100 -9.13 4.81 8.95
CA MET A 100 -8.14 5.75 8.40
C MET A 100 -8.07 5.69 6.87
N ALA A 101 -8.20 4.48 6.31
CA ALA A 101 -8.24 4.29 4.87
C ALA A 101 -9.51 4.88 4.24
N ARG A 102 -10.66 4.70 4.87
CA ARG A 102 -11.95 5.24 4.44
C ARG A 102 -11.98 6.77 4.48
N GLU A 103 -11.36 7.36 5.49
CA GLU A 103 -11.21 8.81 5.65
C GLU A 103 -10.12 9.41 4.73
N GLY A 104 -9.40 8.57 3.98
CA GLY A 104 -8.30 9.01 3.15
C GLY A 104 -7.05 9.43 3.92
N ASN A 105 -6.91 9.04 5.20
CA ASN A 105 -5.76 9.35 6.05
C ASN A 105 -4.56 8.45 5.76
N VAL A 106 -4.79 7.29 5.11
CA VAL A 106 -3.75 6.37 4.60
C VAL A 106 -4.08 5.92 3.19
N ASP A 107 -3.04 5.59 2.43
CA ASP A 107 -3.15 5.25 1.00
C ASP A 107 -2.94 3.76 0.75
N VAL A 108 -2.27 3.07 1.68
CA VAL A 108 -1.90 1.65 1.57
C VAL A 108 -2.03 0.99 2.93
N LEU A 109 -2.58 -0.23 2.98
CA LEU A 109 -2.56 -1.08 4.15
C LEU A 109 -1.55 -2.22 3.95
N LEU A 110 -0.66 -2.41 4.91
CA LEU A 110 0.27 -3.53 5.02
C LEU A 110 -0.11 -4.32 6.27
N LYS A 111 -0.42 -5.60 6.12
CA LYS A 111 -0.67 -6.44 7.28
C LYS A 111 0.65 -6.76 8.01
N GLY A 112 0.65 -6.64 9.31
CA GLY A 112 1.67 -7.16 10.20
C GLY A 112 1.23 -8.50 10.81
N HIS A 113 1.24 -8.57 12.14
CA HIS A 113 0.94 -9.79 12.90
C HIS A 113 -0.57 -10.07 12.99
N LEU A 114 -1.23 -10.22 11.83
CA LEU A 114 -2.62 -10.67 11.77
C LEU A 114 -2.85 -11.57 10.57
N ARG A 115 -3.95 -12.33 10.59
CA ARG A 115 -4.34 -13.21 9.49
C ARG A 115 -4.87 -12.40 8.31
N THR A 116 -4.62 -12.89 7.09
CA THR A 116 -5.09 -12.21 5.87
C THR A 116 -6.61 -12.16 5.77
N ASP A 117 -7.29 -13.25 6.19
CA ASP A 117 -8.76 -13.31 6.22
C ASP A 117 -9.38 -12.31 7.21
N GLU A 118 -8.72 -12.04 8.33
CA GLU A 118 -9.14 -11.05 9.32
C GLU A 118 -9.09 -9.64 8.73
N LEU A 119 -7.96 -9.26 8.11
CA LEU A 119 -7.85 -7.97 7.44
C LEU A 119 -8.86 -7.83 6.30
N LEU A 120 -9.01 -8.89 5.46
CA LEU A 120 -9.97 -8.88 4.36
C LEU A 120 -11.41 -8.78 4.84
N SER A 121 -11.78 -9.47 5.93
CA SER A 121 -13.10 -9.36 6.53
C SER A 121 -13.41 -7.93 6.96
N ALA A 122 -12.47 -7.25 7.60
CA ALA A 122 -12.63 -5.85 8.00
C ALA A 122 -12.73 -4.91 6.78
N VAL A 123 -11.87 -5.09 5.78
CA VAL A 123 -11.87 -4.29 4.55
C VAL A 123 -13.17 -4.48 3.74
N LEU A 124 -13.70 -5.70 3.71
CA LEU A 124 -14.92 -6.05 2.96
C LEU A 124 -16.20 -5.92 3.78
N HIS A 125 -16.10 -5.46 5.02
CA HIS A 125 -17.27 -5.27 5.87
C HIS A 125 -18.30 -4.34 5.21
N LYS A 126 -19.59 -4.67 5.35
CA LYS A 126 -20.68 -4.04 4.58
C LYS A 126 -20.88 -2.57 4.95
N GLU A 127 -20.77 -2.26 6.23
CA GLU A 127 -21.06 -0.92 6.77
C GLU A 127 -19.79 -0.08 7.01
N ASN A 128 -18.76 -0.71 7.58
CA ASN A 128 -17.54 -0.03 8.03
C ASN A 128 -16.32 -0.29 7.15
N GLY A 129 -16.44 -1.13 6.12
CA GLY A 129 -15.36 -1.49 5.22
C GLY A 129 -15.14 -0.49 4.07
N LEU A 130 -14.33 -0.91 3.11
CA LEU A 130 -13.91 -0.14 1.94
C LEU A 130 -14.61 -0.60 0.64
N ARG A 131 -15.78 -1.22 0.77
CA ARG A 131 -16.50 -1.76 -0.41
C ARG A 131 -16.96 -0.63 -1.32
N THR A 132 -16.60 -0.73 -2.60
CA THR A 132 -16.99 0.22 -3.65
C THR A 132 -17.97 -0.38 -4.67
N GLY A 133 -18.51 -1.57 -4.44
CA GLY A 133 -19.33 -2.31 -5.41
C GLY A 133 -18.52 -2.96 -6.54
N ARG A 134 -17.21 -2.80 -6.59
CA ARG A 134 -16.32 -3.43 -7.56
C ARG A 134 -15.80 -4.76 -7.03
N LEU A 135 -15.43 -5.67 -7.94
CA LEU A 135 -14.75 -6.91 -7.60
C LEU A 135 -13.37 -6.61 -7.01
N PHE A 136 -13.08 -7.27 -5.90
CA PHE A 136 -11.74 -7.26 -5.33
C PHE A 136 -10.81 -8.08 -6.24
N SER A 137 -9.70 -7.49 -6.63
CA SER A 137 -8.69 -8.17 -7.45
C SER A 137 -7.33 -8.10 -6.78
N ASP A 138 -6.54 -9.12 -6.98
CA ASP A 138 -5.20 -9.26 -6.47
C ASP A 138 -4.19 -9.39 -7.61
N VAL A 139 -3.04 -8.73 -7.45
CA VAL A 139 -1.96 -8.75 -8.43
C VAL A 139 -0.65 -9.06 -7.73
N GLU A 140 -0.03 -10.19 -8.10
CA GLU A 140 1.30 -10.56 -7.64
C GLU A 140 2.32 -10.28 -8.75
N ARG A 141 3.43 -9.63 -8.40
CA ARG A 141 4.58 -9.46 -9.27
C ARG A 141 5.81 -10.15 -8.68
N SER A 142 6.36 -11.11 -9.41
CA SER A 142 7.57 -11.82 -9.05
C SER A 142 8.76 -11.39 -9.91
N SER A 143 9.96 -11.36 -9.32
CA SER A 143 11.23 -11.09 -10.02
C SER A 143 11.79 -12.30 -10.78
N SER A 144 11.14 -13.47 -10.67
CA SER A 144 11.57 -14.69 -11.35
C SER A 144 11.43 -14.57 -12.87
N ARG A 145 12.46 -15.04 -13.63
CA ARG A 145 12.43 -15.07 -15.10
C ARG A 145 11.30 -15.92 -15.71
N LYS A 146 10.60 -16.71 -14.88
CA LYS A 146 9.40 -17.50 -15.25
C LYS A 146 8.11 -16.89 -14.71
N ALA A 147 8.07 -15.59 -14.43
CA ALA A 147 6.90 -14.92 -13.88
C ALA A 147 5.72 -14.97 -14.86
N ARG A 148 4.90 -15.99 -14.73
CA ARG A 148 3.52 -15.95 -15.20
C ARG A 148 2.74 -15.05 -14.24
N PHE A 149 1.98 -14.14 -14.78
CA PHE A 149 1.04 -13.30 -14.04
C PHE A 149 0.06 -14.22 -13.28
N ARG A 150 0.26 -14.39 -11.97
CA ARG A 150 -0.66 -15.14 -11.11
C ARG A 150 -1.48 -14.14 -10.30
N ARG A 151 -2.79 -14.23 -10.40
CA ARG A 151 -3.71 -13.57 -9.47
C ARG A 151 -3.74 -14.40 -8.20
N ARG A 152 -3.19 -13.89 -7.09
CA ARG A 152 -3.21 -14.54 -5.79
C ARG A 152 -3.32 -13.46 -4.70
N ALA A 153 -3.99 -13.79 -3.60
CA ALA A 153 -4.15 -12.86 -2.48
C ALA A 153 -2.78 -12.42 -1.95
N SER A 154 -2.44 -11.15 -2.16
CA SER A 154 -1.19 -10.55 -1.70
C SER A 154 -1.39 -9.80 -0.39
N ASN A 155 -0.30 -9.60 0.34
CA ASN A 155 -0.32 -8.89 1.61
C ASN A 155 -0.49 -7.36 1.45
N PHE A 156 -0.66 -6.88 0.21
CA PHE A 156 -0.68 -5.46 -0.13
C PHE A 156 -2.03 -5.05 -0.70
N LEU A 157 -2.73 -4.18 0.00
CA LEU A 157 -3.98 -3.56 -0.43
C LEU A 157 -3.72 -2.08 -0.74
N LYS A 158 -3.87 -1.67 -2.01
CA LYS A 158 -3.77 -0.26 -2.40
C LYS A 158 -5.14 0.40 -2.37
N LEU A 159 -5.26 1.42 -1.56
CA LEU A 159 -6.48 2.22 -1.41
C LEU A 159 -6.25 3.58 -2.08
N SER A 160 -6.53 3.71 -3.35
CA SER A 160 -6.57 5.01 -4.01
C SER A 160 -7.97 5.25 -4.56
N GLY A 161 -8.59 6.34 -4.13
CA GLY A 161 -9.89 6.81 -4.62
C GLY A 161 -9.87 7.36 -6.05
N LEU A 162 -8.83 7.09 -6.83
CA LEU A 162 -8.76 7.48 -8.23
C LEU A 162 -9.44 6.42 -9.11
N PRO A 163 -10.31 6.82 -10.05
CA PRO A 163 -10.89 5.90 -11.00
C PRO A 163 -9.77 5.29 -11.87
N TYR A 164 -9.71 3.97 -11.90
CA TYR A 164 -8.88 3.28 -12.89
C TYR A 164 -9.40 3.63 -14.28
N PRO A 165 -8.54 3.95 -15.25
CA PRO A 165 -8.97 4.04 -16.63
C PRO A 165 -9.49 2.65 -17.05
N THR A 166 -10.78 2.62 -17.39
CA THR A 166 -11.43 1.50 -18.05
C THR A 166 -10.88 1.40 -19.46
N SER A 167 -9.98 0.48 -19.70
CA SER A 167 -9.83 -0.13 -21.03
C SER A 167 -9.16 -1.49 -20.89
N LEU A 168 -9.85 -2.46 -21.43
CA LEU A 168 -9.45 -3.81 -21.72
C LEU A 168 -8.16 -3.86 -22.55
#